data_d6d7d79a4c9917a2e224ea4b5b17a6af
#
_entry.id   d6d7d79a4c9917a2e224ea4b5b17a6af
#
_cell.length_a   1.000
_cell.length_b   1.000
_cell.length_c   1.000
_cell.angle_alpha   90.00
_cell.angle_beta   90.00
_cell.angle_gamma   90.00
#
_symmetry.space_group_name_H-M   'P 1'
#
loop_
_entity.id
_entity.type
_entity.pdbx_description
1 polymer ?
#
loop_
_entity_poly.entity_id
_entity_poly.type
_entity_poly.pdbx_seq_one_letter_code
_entity_poly.pdbx_strand_id
1 'polypeptide(L)'
;LKATFNLNTGIIDPAIRIPQEEWPELYKGHDIAVHTFTHPTMIRLNNYNALREILDDKDNLEKIFKRPIYGLAYPNGSYDNRIIDIAKSVGIKYARVTNDKYAATKAAEAYAANAEGPILIGDENGFSMPEDYMCWVPTCHHNHNLIDFGKKFMALTKKQYLYMMYVWGHSFEFERNNNWEIIEEFCEMIANRDDIWYATNSDIVEYNELFDRLEFFADNEYVHNPSVKSVWLSVNNSTIVEVKGGETVKL
;
A
#
# COMPACT_ATOMS: atom_id res chain seq x y z
N LEU A 1 -13.82 7.08 -1.14
CA LEU A 1 -12.57 6.34 -1.25
C LEU A 1 -11.84 6.32 0.09
N LYS A 2 -10.90 5.37 0.26
CA LYS A 2 -10.00 5.27 1.41
C LYS A 2 -8.57 5.59 0.99
N ALA A 3 -7.75 6.07 1.94
CA ALA A 3 -6.34 6.34 1.73
C ALA A 3 -5.52 5.94 2.97
N THR A 4 -4.22 5.80 2.80
CA THR A 4 -3.23 5.69 3.88
C THR A 4 -2.39 6.96 3.90
N PHE A 5 -2.44 7.69 5.01
CA PHE A 5 -1.67 8.92 5.19
C PHE A 5 -0.39 8.63 5.97
N ASN A 6 0.74 9.00 5.40
CA ASN A 6 2.05 8.83 6.00
C ASN A 6 2.46 10.13 6.68
N LEU A 7 2.52 10.14 8.00
CA LEU A 7 2.68 11.35 8.81
C LEU A 7 4.02 11.35 9.56
N ASN A 8 4.58 12.56 9.73
CA ASN A 8 5.76 12.83 10.57
C ASN A 8 5.31 13.59 11.80
N THR A 9 5.62 13.11 12.99
CA THR A 9 5.24 13.80 14.23
C THR A 9 6.31 14.75 14.76
N GLY A 10 7.55 14.61 14.32
CA GLY A 10 8.67 15.48 14.75
C GLY A 10 8.81 16.79 13.94
N ILE A 11 8.15 16.91 12.80
CA ILE A 11 8.17 18.12 11.99
C ILE A 11 6.90 18.91 12.30
N ILE A 12 7.01 19.85 13.23
CA ILE A 12 5.91 20.70 13.68
C ILE A 12 6.20 22.12 13.22
N ASP A 13 5.65 22.50 12.07
CA ASP A 13 5.66 23.87 11.58
C ASP A 13 4.20 24.34 11.38
N PRO A 14 3.67 25.19 12.27
CA PRO A 14 2.27 25.62 12.20
C PRO A 14 1.96 26.46 10.94
N ALA A 15 2.97 26.94 10.22
CA ALA A 15 2.77 27.68 8.97
C ALA A 15 2.42 26.74 7.79
N ILE A 16 2.76 25.44 7.87
CA ILE A 16 2.60 24.46 6.77
C ILE A 16 1.96 23.16 7.24
N ARG A 17 1.67 23.00 8.52
CA ARG A 17 1.12 21.77 9.11
C ARG A 17 -0.17 22.07 9.87
N ILE A 18 -1.13 21.16 9.70
CA ILE A 18 -2.35 21.15 10.52
C ILE A 18 -1.96 20.75 11.94
N PRO A 19 -2.53 21.39 12.99
CA PRO A 19 -2.29 21.00 14.38
C PRO A 19 -2.57 19.53 14.64
N GLN A 20 -1.71 18.85 15.41
CA GLN A 20 -1.80 17.41 15.65
C GLN A 20 -3.08 16.98 16.39
N GLU A 21 -3.64 17.86 17.18
CA GLU A 21 -4.93 17.68 17.87
C GLU A 21 -6.12 17.53 16.91
N GLU A 22 -6.03 18.05 15.70
CA GLU A 22 -7.06 17.96 14.67
C GLU A 22 -6.95 16.68 13.84
N TRP A 23 -5.81 16.00 13.85
CA TRP A 23 -5.55 14.83 13.00
C TRP A 23 -6.56 13.69 13.18
N PRO A 24 -6.99 13.30 14.42
CA PRO A 24 -7.94 12.21 14.59
C PRO A 24 -9.29 12.42 13.88
N GLU A 25 -9.77 13.65 13.81
CA GLU A 25 -11.02 13.94 13.08
C GLU A 25 -10.76 14.11 11.58
N LEU A 26 -9.68 14.79 11.19
CA LEU A 26 -9.31 15.01 9.79
C LEU A 26 -9.11 13.71 9.02
N TYR A 27 -8.42 12.73 9.63
CA TYR A 27 -8.09 11.46 8.98
C TYR A 27 -9.06 10.32 9.34
N LYS A 28 -10.22 10.66 9.86
CA LYS A 28 -11.23 9.66 10.25
C LYS A 28 -11.68 8.81 9.07
N GLY A 29 -11.67 7.48 9.25
CA GLY A 29 -12.01 6.53 8.19
C GLY A 29 -10.87 6.20 7.23
N HIS A 30 -9.71 6.81 7.42
CA HIS A 30 -8.47 6.53 6.68
C HIS A 30 -7.46 5.78 7.54
N ASP A 31 -6.46 5.23 6.89
CA ASP A 31 -5.32 4.61 7.57
C ASP A 31 -4.20 5.63 7.79
N ILE A 32 -3.38 5.36 8.82
CA ILE A 32 -2.23 6.18 9.19
C ILE A 32 -1.00 5.29 9.20
N ALA A 33 0.09 5.80 8.63
CA ALA A 33 1.37 5.14 8.61
C ALA A 33 2.48 6.11 9.06
N VAL A 34 3.55 5.54 9.57
CA VAL A 34 4.78 6.23 9.96
C VAL A 34 5.47 6.83 8.72
N HIS A 35 6.03 8.02 8.86
CA HIS A 35 6.93 8.58 7.84
C HIS A 35 8.26 9.05 8.45
N THR A 36 8.66 8.42 9.55
CA THR A 36 9.78 8.75 10.43
C THR A 36 9.61 10.09 11.16
N PHE A 37 10.31 10.26 12.28
CA PHE A 37 10.12 11.40 13.15
C PHE A 37 10.55 12.72 12.48
N THR A 38 11.73 12.75 11.83
CA THR A 38 12.29 13.96 11.21
C THR A 38 12.57 13.86 9.70
N HIS A 39 12.07 12.81 9.03
CA HIS A 39 12.21 12.59 7.58
C HIS A 39 13.67 12.53 7.07
N PRO A 40 14.58 11.81 7.69
CA PRO A 40 15.96 11.72 7.24
C PRO A 40 16.15 10.71 6.10
N THR A 41 17.31 10.75 5.44
CA THR A 41 17.75 9.67 4.56
C THR A 41 18.19 8.46 5.40
N MET A 42 17.31 7.48 5.59
CA MET A 42 17.41 6.39 6.56
C MET A 42 18.71 5.58 6.48
N ILE A 43 19.19 5.26 5.28
CA ILE A 43 20.43 4.46 5.08
C ILE A 43 21.69 5.17 5.59
N ARG A 44 21.65 6.49 5.80
CA ARG A 44 22.77 7.28 6.33
C ARG A 44 22.85 7.28 7.86
N LEU A 45 21.81 6.80 8.54
CA LEU A 45 21.75 6.74 9.99
C LEU A 45 22.43 5.47 10.53
N ASN A 46 22.96 5.54 11.73
CA ASN A 46 23.31 4.33 12.49
C ASN A 46 22.02 3.62 12.97
N ASN A 47 22.15 2.37 13.45
CA ASN A 47 20.99 1.56 13.85
C ASN A 47 20.14 2.21 14.94
N TYR A 48 20.77 2.82 15.94
CA TYR A 48 20.06 3.48 17.04
C TYR A 48 19.22 4.64 16.54
N ASN A 49 19.80 5.53 15.73
CA ASN A 49 19.07 6.67 15.19
C ASN A 49 17.96 6.24 14.20
N ALA A 50 18.23 5.24 13.36
CA ALA A 50 17.21 4.70 12.46
C ALA A 50 16.03 4.08 13.22
N LEU A 51 16.31 3.34 14.31
CA LEU A 51 15.28 2.80 15.19
C LEU A 51 14.46 3.92 15.83
N ARG A 52 15.13 4.95 16.38
CA ARG A 52 14.43 6.09 17.02
C ARG A 52 13.54 6.84 16.06
N GLU A 53 13.99 7.07 14.84
CA GLU A 53 13.20 7.74 13.79
C GLU A 53 11.88 7.02 13.50
N ILE A 54 11.87 5.70 13.47
CA ILE A 54 10.66 4.91 13.24
C ILE A 54 9.83 4.78 14.52
N LEU A 55 10.48 4.42 15.62
CA LEU A 55 9.79 4.11 16.87
C LEU A 55 9.15 5.34 17.52
N ASP A 56 9.86 6.49 17.52
CA ASP A 56 9.34 7.71 18.14
C ASP A 56 8.14 8.25 17.38
N ASP A 57 8.20 8.20 16.06
CA ASP A 57 7.07 8.61 15.22
C ASP A 57 5.87 7.67 15.41
N LYS A 58 6.11 6.35 15.41
CA LYS A 58 5.10 5.33 15.67
C LYS A 58 4.42 5.53 17.03
N ASP A 59 5.21 5.68 18.11
CA ASP A 59 4.69 5.88 19.47
C ASP A 59 3.82 7.14 19.58
N ASN A 60 4.24 8.23 18.95
CA ASN A 60 3.47 9.46 18.91
C ASN A 60 2.16 9.30 18.13
N LEU A 61 2.21 8.69 16.94
CA LEU A 61 1.00 8.43 16.14
C LEU A 61 0.02 7.52 16.89
N GLU A 62 0.50 6.45 17.54
CA GLU A 62 -0.33 5.56 18.36
C GLU A 62 -1.00 6.30 19.53
N LYS A 63 -0.30 7.23 20.16
CA LYS A 63 -0.86 8.11 21.20
C LYS A 63 -1.92 9.07 20.67
N ILE A 64 -1.71 9.65 19.48
CA ILE A 64 -2.66 10.57 18.85
C ILE A 64 -3.91 9.82 18.40
N PHE A 65 -3.76 8.73 17.65
CA PHE A 65 -4.87 8.01 17.01
C PHE A 65 -5.50 6.91 17.88
N LYS A 66 -4.93 6.59 19.06
CA LYS A 66 -5.39 5.57 20.01
C LYS A 66 -5.59 4.18 19.38
N ARG A 67 -4.72 3.82 18.44
CA ARG A 67 -4.71 2.51 17.79
C ARG A 67 -3.29 2.12 17.36
N PRO A 68 -2.99 0.80 17.20
CA PRO A 68 -1.72 0.36 16.64
C PRO A 68 -1.50 0.89 15.22
N ILE A 69 -0.25 1.20 14.89
CA ILE A 69 0.19 1.65 13.57
C ILE A 69 1.17 0.63 12.99
N TYR A 70 0.89 0.14 11.79
CA TYR A 70 1.62 -0.96 11.17
C TYR A 70 2.36 -0.58 9.88
N GLY A 71 2.12 0.60 9.36
CA GLY A 71 2.65 1.05 8.08
C GLY A 71 3.82 2.00 8.21
N LEU A 72 4.64 2.03 7.16
CA LEU A 72 5.75 2.98 6.98
C LEU A 72 5.78 3.43 5.51
N ALA A 73 6.14 4.69 5.27
CA ALA A 73 6.70 5.10 3.99
C ALA A 73 8.15 5.52 4.20
N TYR A 74 9.07 4.95 3.43
CA TYR A 74 10.49 5.31 3.55
C TYR A 74 10.73 6.73 3.05
N PRO A 75 11.27 7.67 3.89
CA PRO A 75 11.64 8.99 3.44
C PRO A 75 12.61 8.94 2.25
N ASN A 76 12.33 9.70 1.21
CA ASN A 76 13.15 9.74 -0.02
C ASN A 76 13.34 8.36 -0.69
N GLY A 77 12.49 7.39 -0.41
CA GLY A 77 12.67 6.00 -0.85
C GLY A 77 13.94 5.34 -0.29
N SER A 78 14.47 5.84 0.83
CA SER A 78 15.75 5.42 1.40
C SER A 78 15.58 4.22 2.32
N TYR A 79 15.91 3.03 1.83
CA TYR A 79 15.89 1.78 2.60
C TYR A 79 16.99 0.81 2.13
N ASP A 80 17.33 -0.12 3.01
CA ASP A 80 18.15 -1.31 2.77
C ASP A 80 17.66 -2.44 3.69
N ASN A 81 18.22 -3.63 3.59
CA ASN A 81 17.81 -4.76 4.42
C ASN A 81 17.90 -4.45 5.93
N ARG A 82 18.89 -3.68 6.35
CA ARG A 82 19.06 -3.25 7.74
C ARG A 82 17.90 -2.38 8.21
N ILE A 83 17.45 -1.43 7.39
CA ILE A 83 16.30 -0.55 7.72
C ILE A 83 14.99 -1.37 7.72
N ILE A 84 14.84 -2.32 6.82
CA ILE A 84 13.72 -3.26 6.80
C ILE A 84 13.66 -4.08 8.11
N ASP A 85 14.80 -4.63 8.55
CA ASP A 85 14.87 -5.41 9.78
C ASP A 85 14.55 -4.56 11.03
N ILE A 86 15.04 -3.33 11.06
CA ILE A 86 14.70 -2.36 12.13
C ILE A 86 13.19 -2.08 12.12
N ALA A 87 12.58 -1.81 10.97
CA ALA A 87 11.16 -1.54 10.86
C ALA A 87 10.32 -2.75 11.33
N LYS A 88 10.66 -3.97 10.87
CA LYS A 88 10.02 -5.21 11.32
C LYS A 88 10.13 -5.41 12.83
N SER A 89 11.29 -5.09 13.43
CA SER A 89 11.54 -5.27 14.86
C SER A 89 10.64 -4.42 15.77
N VAL A 90 10.09 -3.31 15.25
CA VAL A 90 9.14 -2.43 15.94
C VAL A 90 7.68 -2.64 15.50
N GLY A 91 7.41 -3.73 14.79
CA GLY A 91 6.05 -4.15 14.43
C GLY A 91 5.50 -3.48 13.17
N ILE A 92 6.34 -2.91 12.30
CA ILE A 92 5.91 -2.48 10.96
C ILE A 92 5.67 -3.71 10.10
N LYS A 93 4.54 -3.76 9.43
CA LYS A 93 4.10 -4.87 8.57
C LYS A 93 4.21 -4.56 7.09
N TYR A 94 4.18 -3.29 6.71
CA TYR A 94 4.35 -2.86 5.33
C TYR A 94 5.09 -1.52 5.24
N ALA A 95 5.80 -1.32 4.13
CA ALA A 95 6.51 -0.08 3.88
C ALA A 95 6.51 0.29 2.40
N ARG A 96 6.02 1.49 2.07
CA ARG A 96 5.97 2.01 0.71
C ARG A 96 7.32 2.59 0.30
N VAL A 97 7.73 2.25 -0.93
CA VAL A 97 8.88 2.84 -1.61
C VAL A 97 8.45 3.93 -2.61
N THR A 98 9.40 4.73 -3.09
CA THR A 98 9.11 5.86 -4.02
C THR A 98 9.20 5.48 -5.50
N ASN A 99 9.90 4.39 -5.85
CA ASN A 99 9.98 3.92 -7.22
C ASN A 99 8.62 3.32 -7.59
N ASP A 100 7.85 4.03 -8.40
CA ASP A 100 6.59 3.50 -8.91
C ASP A 100 6.83 2.55 -10.12
N LYS A 101 5.86 1.70 -10.38
CA LYS A 101 5.93 0.73 -11.48
C LYS A 101 5.96 1.41 -12.85
N TYR A 102 5.40 2.60 -12.97
CA TYR A 102 5.48 3.41 -14.20
C TYR A 102 6.94 3.79 -14.50
N ALA A 103 7.68 4.29 -13.52
CA ALA A 103 9.09 4.64 -13.71
C ALA A 103 9.93 3.39 -14.01
N ALA A 104 9.66 2.26 -13.36
CA ALA A 104 10.32 0.98 -13.63
C ALA A 104 10.03 0.48 -15.05
N THR A 105 8.77 0.57 -15.52
CA THR A 105 8.38 0.18 -16.88
C THR A 105 9.06 1.06 -17.92
N LYS A 106 9.12 2.37 -17.73
CA LYS A 106 9.83 3.29 -18.63
C LYS A 106 11.32 3.03 -18.70
N ALA A 107 11.95 2.70 -17.57
CA ALA A 107 13.35 2.29 -17.55
C ALA A 107 13.57 0.95 -18.26
N ALA A 108 12.67 -0.02 -18.10
CA ALA A 108 12.70 -1.29 -18.79
C ALA A 108 12.46 -1.15 -20.30
N GLU A 109 11.51 -0.33 -20.74
CA GLU A 109 11.28 0.00 -22.15
C GLU A 109 12.53 0.64 -22.79
N ALA A 110 13.17 1.59 -22.10
CA ALA A 110 14.39 2.22 -22.55
C ALA A 110 15.57 1.24 -22.61
N TYR A 111 15.64 0.28 -21.68
CA TYR A 111 16.64 -0.79 -21.68
C TYR A 111 16.36 -1.83 -22.79
N ALA A 112 15.10 -2.24 -22.96
CA ALA A 112 14.67 -3.20 -23.99
C ALA A 112 14.85 -2.66 -25.42
N ALA A 113 14.71 -1.36 -25.62
CA ALA A 113 15.00 -0.72 -26.91
C ALA A 113 16.47 -0.87 -27.34
N ASN A 114 17.36 -1.26 -26.41
CA ASN A 114 18.80 -1.44 -26.64
C ASN A 114 19.30 -2.87 -26.37
N ALA A 115 18.41 -3.83 -26.06
CA ALA A 115 18.79 -5.19 -25.68
C ALA A 115 18.07 -6.24 -26.54
N GLU A 116 18.84 -7.16 -27.14
CA GLU A 116 18.31 -8.39 -27.74
C GLU A 116 18.03 -9.43 -26.63
N GLY A 117 16.79 -9.52 -26.17
CA GLY A 117 16.40 -10.54 -25.17
C GLY A 117 14.91 -10.49 -24.85
N PRO A 118 14.31 -11.61 -24.33
CA PRO A 118 12.91 -11.61 -23.96
C PRO A 118 12.69 -10.64 -22.81
N ILE A 119 11.73 -9.74 -22.99
CA ILE A 119 11.19 -8.90 -21.91
C ILE A 119 10.66 -9.85 -20.86
N LEU A 120 11.18 -9.80 -19.65
CA LEU A 120 10.59 -10.51 -18.52
C LEU A 120 9.14 -10.05 -18.38
N ILE A 121 8.23 -10.98 -18.54
CA ILE A 121 6.79 -10.77 -18.37
C ILE A 121 6.55 -10.54 -16.86
N GLY A 122 6.93 -9.36 -16.40
CA GLY A 122 6.39 -8.79 -15.18
C GLY A 122 5.13 -8.03 -15.57
N ASP A 123 4.22 -7.85 -14.64
CA ASP A 123 3.00 -7.09 -14.73
C ASP A 123 2.99 -5.98 -15.81
N GLU A 124 2.65 -6.35 -17.04
CA GLU A 124 2.63 -5.46 -18.22
C GLU A 124 1.80 -4.18 -18.01
N ASN A 125 0.95 -4.17 -16.96
CA ASN A 125 0.01 -3.09 -16.67
C ASN A 125 0.32 -2.33 -15.35
N GLY A 126 1.26 -2.78 -14.53
CA GLY A 126 1.58 -2.15 -13.25
C GLY A 126 0.55 -2.39 -12.13
N PHE A 127 -0.32 -3.41 -12.26
CA PHE A 127 -1.43 -3.67 -11.35
C PHE A 127 -1.30 -4.96 -10.53
N SER A 128 -0.13 -5.56 -10.44
CA SER A 128 0.10 -6.76 -9.63
C SER A 128 0.05 -6.46 -8.14
N MET A 129 -0.32 -7.46 -7.35
CA MET A 129 -0.12 -7.46 -5.92
C MET A 129 1.38 -7.36 -5.57
N PRO A 130 1.77 -6.82 -4.40
CA PRO A 130 3.18 -6.76 -4.01
C PRO A 130 3.72 -8.17 -3.70
N GLU A 131 4.97 -8.41 -4.09
CA GLU A 131 5.71 -9.62 -3.69
C GLU A 131 6.25 -9.51 -2.25
N ASP A 132 6.63 -8.28 -1.85
CA ASP A 132 7.11 -7.97 -0.49
C ASP A 132 6.45 -6.67 -0.01
N TYR A 133 5.64 -6.79 1.04
CA TYR A 133 4.99 -5.64 1.66
C TYR A 133 5.97 -4.66 2.31
N MET A 134 7.19 -5.09 2.66
CA MET A 134 8.21 -4.18 3.17
C MET A 134 8.92 -3.37 2.07
N CYS A 135 8.69 -3.72 0.81
CA CYS A 135 9.17 -3.02 -0.38
C CYS A 135 8.01 -2.71 -1.33
N TRP A 136 6.90 -2.21 -0.81
CA TRP A 136 5.68 -2.03 -1.57
C TRP A 136 5.80 -0.95 -2.62
N VAL A 137 5.87 -1.39 -3.87
CA VAL A 137 6.01 -0.52 -5.05
C VAL A 137 4.62 -0.06 -5.49
N PRO A 138 4.33 1.25 -5.52
CA PRO A 138 3.05 1.76 -6.02
C PRO A 138 2.95 1.63 -7.54
N THR A 139 1.71 1.70 -8.06
CA THR A 139 1.44 1.69 -9.51
C THR A 139 1.98 2.96 -10.17
N CYS A 140 1.62 4.12 -9.64
CA CYS A 140 2.06 5.41 -10.15
C CYS A 140 2.04 6.51 -9.09
N HIS A 141 2.84 7.55 -9.33
CA HIS A 141 2.66 8.83 -8.66
C HIS A 141 1.48 9.60 -9.29
N HIS A 142 0.73 10.37 -8.49
CA HIS A 142 -0.47 11.09 -8.98
C HIS A 142 -0.19 12.05 -10.14
N ASN A 143 1.05 12.54 -10.28
CA ASN A 143 1.47 13.36 -11.42
C ASN A 143 1.89 12.55 -12.66
N HIS A 144 1.82 11.21 -12.62
CA HIS A 144 2.28 10.33 -13.71
C HIS A 144 1.11 9.58 -14.35
N ASN A 145 0.44 10.21 -15.32
CA ASN A 145 -0.62 9.58 -16.11
C ASN A 145 -1.76 8.92 -15.30
N LEU A 146 -2.14 9.51 -14.16
CA LEU A 146 -3.10 8.95 -13.21
C LEU A 146 -4.42 8.54 -13.87
N ILE A 147 -4.99 9.41 -14.70
CA ILE A 147 -6.27 9.18 -15.38
C ILE A 147 -6.17 8.00 -16.36
N ASP A 148 -5.08 7.89 -17.11
CA ASP A 148 -4.88 6.79 -18.06
C ASP A 148 -4.68 5.45 -17.33
N PHE A 149 -3.96 5.44 -16.20
CA PHE A 149 -3.87 4.26 -15.35
C PHE A 149 -5.23 3.86 -14.77
N GLY A 150 -6.03 4.81 -14.30
CA GLY A 150 -7.39 4.54 -13.84
C GLY A 150 -8.25 3.91 -14.94
N LYS A 151 -8.25 4.45 -16.15
CA LYS A 151 -8.96 3.88 -17.31
C LYS A 151 -8.51 2.46 -17.63
N LYS A 152 -7.19 2.20 -17.63
CA LYS A 152 -6.62 0.87 -17.85
C LYS A 152 -7.03 -0.10 -16.75
N PHE A 153 -6.99 0.32 -15.49
CA PHE A 153 -7.40 -0.50 -14.36
C PHE A 153 -8.87 -0.92 -14.46
N MET A 154 -9.77 0.02 -14.77
CA MET A 154 -11.18 -0.27 -14.95
C MET A 154 -11.51 -1.15 -16.17
N ALA A 155 -10.62 -1.20 -17.16
CA ALA A 155 -10.76 -2.03 -18.35
C ALA A 155 -10.29 -3.49 -18.16
N LEU A 156 -9.73 -3.83 -16.98
CA LEU A 156 -9.28 -5.19 -16.67
C LEU A 156 -10.47 -6.14 -16.54
N THR A 157 -10.45 -7.24 -17.29
CA THR A 157 -11.57 -8.20 -17.37
C THR A 157 -11.21 -9.62 -16.94
N LYS A 158 -9.92 -9.92 -16.78
CA LYS A 158 -9.46 -11.25 -16.41
C LYS A 158 -9.74 -11.53 -14.93
N LYS A 159 -10.49 -12.59 -14.64
CA LYS A 159 -10.93 -12.94 -13.28
C LYS A 159 -9.98 -13.86 -12.52
N GLN A 160 -8.97 -14.42 -13.20
CA GLN A 160 -8.00 -15.34 -12.61
C GLN A 160 -6.88 -14.64 -11.83
N TYR A 161 -6.83 -13.32 -11.85
CA TYR A 161 -5.82 -12.52 -11.14
C TYR A 161 -6.48 -11.52 -10.21
N LEU A 162 -5.84 -11.27 -9.08
CA LEU A 162 -6.11 -10.09 -8.26
C LEU A 162 -5.30 -8.92 -8.82
N TYR A 163 -5.98 -7.85 -9.14
CA TYR A 163 -5.36 -6.60 -9.57
C TYR A 163 -5.42 -5.58 -8.47
N MET A 164 -4.36 -4.81 -8.34
CA MET A 164 -4.25 -3.70 -7.39
C MET A 164 -3.78 -2.44 -8.10
N MET A 165 -4.49 -1.34 -7.90
CA MET A 165 -4.03 -0.01 -8.28
C MET A 165 -3.63 0.76 -7.03
N TYR A 166 -2.36 1.12 -6.92
CA TYR A 166 -1.80 1.86 -5.80
C TYR A 166 -1.25 3.20 -6.28
N VAL A 167 -1.96 4.27 -5.98
CA VAL A 167 -1.55 5.65 -6.29
C VAL A 167 -0.87 6.25 -5.06
N TRP A 168 0.22 6.97 -5.27
CA TRP A 168 0.90 7.71 -4.21
C TRP A 168 1.22 9.14 -4.62
N GLY A 169 1.58 9.97 -3.67
CA GLY A 169 2.00 11.35 -3.89
C GLY A 169 1.93 12.17 -2.63
N HIS A 170 1.98 13.50 -2.75
CA HIS A 170 1.93 14.42 -1.64
C HIS A 170 0.79 15.43 -1.84
N SER A 171 -0.04 15.64 -0.83
CA SER A 171 -1.19 16.56 -0.92
C SER A 171 -0.79 18.00 -1.27
N PHE A 172 0.35 18.47 -0.76
CA PHE A 172 0.85 19.81 -1.05
C PHE A 172 1.23 20.02 -2.53
N GLU A 173 1.44 18.96 -3.29
CA GLU A 173 1.79 19.07 -4.71
C GLU A 173 0.62 19.53 -5.56
N PHE A 174 -0.62 19.18 -5.18
CA PHE A 174 -1.81 19.66 -5.88
C PHE A 174 -1.95 21.17 -5.78
N GLU A 175 -1.71 21.75 -4.60
CA GLU A 175 -1.69 23.20 -4.40
C GLU A 175 -0.53 23.86 -5.16
N ARG A 176 0.68 23.31 -5.01
CA ARG A 176 1.87 23.84 -5.67
C ARG A 176 1.77 23.83 -7.20
N ASN A 177 1.15 22.78 -7.77
CA ASN A 177 1.02 22.60 -9.22
C ASN A 177 -0.31 23.16 -9.75
N ASN A 178 -1.21 23.65 -8.87
CA ASN A 178 -2.55 24.13 -9.20
C ASN A 178 -3.31 23.13 -10.07
N ASN A 179 -3.36 21.86 -9.62
CA ASN A 179 -3.92 20.73 -10.39
C ASN A 179 -4.79 19.79 -9.54
N TRP A 180 -5.57 20.34 -8.60
CA TRP A 180 -6.52 19.56 -7.78
C TRP A 180 -7.53 18.78 -8.63
N GLU A 181 -7.89 19.29 -9.79
CA GLU A 181 -8.82 18.67 -10.73
C GLU A 181 -8.41 17.24 -11.14
N ILE A 182 -7.11 16.92 -11.15
CA ILE A 182 -6.62 15.58 -11.51
C ILE A 182 -7.07 14.52 -10.51
N ILE A 183 -6.96 14.81 -9.21
CA ILE A 183 -7.38 13.86 -8.19
C ILE A 183 -8.90 13.82 -8.06
N GLU A 184 -9.60 14.92 -8.28
CA GLU A 184 -11.06 14.99 -8.30
C GLU A 184 -11.60 14.15 -9.45
N GLU A 185 -11.13 14.36 -10.69
CA GLU A 185 -11.49 13.56 -11.88
C GLU A 185 -11.22 12.07 -11.64
N PHE A 186 -10.05 11.73 -11.09
CA PHE A 186 -9.72 10.35 -10.78
C PHE A 186 -10.68 9.73 -9.77
N CYS A 187 -10.97 10.43 -8.68
CA CYS A 187 -11.88 9.95 -7.65
C CYS A 187 -13.31 9.77 -8.18
N GLU A 188 -13.81 10.70 -8.98
CA GLU A 188 -15.14 10.58 -9.63
C GLU A 188 -15.19 9.39 -10.58
N MET A 189 -14.13 9.20 -11.39
CA MET A 189 -14.02 8.14 -12.38
C MET A 189 -14.08 6.75 -11.76
N ILE A 190 -13.39 6.51 -10.63
CA ILE A 190 -13.28 5.17 -10.06
C ILE A 190 -14.22 4.91 -8.88
N ALA A 191 -14.93 5.92 -8.34
CA ALA A 191 -15.79 5.76 -7.18
C ALA A 191 -17.05 4.94 -7.48
N ASN A 192 -17.65 4.38 -6.41
CA ASN A 192 -18.97 3.73 -6.43
C ASN A 192 -19.09 2.55 -7.44
N ARG A 193 -18.02 1.77 -7.57
CA ARG A 193 -18.00 0.55 -8.37
C ARG A 193 -18.05 -0.68 -7.48
N ASP A 194 -18.93 -1.61 -7.79
CA ASP A 194 -19.13 -2.86 -7.01
C ASP A 194 -18.01 -3.89 -7.26
N ASP A 195 -17.23 -3.71 -8.34
CA ASP A 195 -16.11 -4.58 -8.74
C ASP A 195 -14.76 -4.09 -8.21
N ILE A 196 -14.73 -3.01 -7.43
CA ILE A 196 -13.52 -2.45 -6.81
C ILE A 196 -13.63 -2.46 -5.29
N TRP A 197 -12.67 -3.08 -4.63
CA TRP A 197 -12.48 -2.95 -3.18
C TRP A 197 -11.62 -1.73 -2.87
N TYR A 198 -12.22 -0.71 -2.27
CA TYR A 198 -11.50 0.50 -1.82
C TYR A 198 -10.92 0.26 -0.45
N ALA A 199 -9.64 -0.11 -0.42
CA ALA A 199 -8.93 -0.52 0.78
C ALA A 199 -7.80 0.44 1.15
N THR A 200 -7.49 0.51 2.44
CA THR A 200 -6.24 1.08 2.92
C THR A 200 -5.11 0.05 2.81
N ASN A 201 -3.86 0.47 2.97
CA ASN A 201 -2.73 -0.45 2.98
C ASN A 201 -2.86 -1.48 4.12
N SER A 202 -3.28 -1.04 5.31
CA SER A 202 -3.51 -1.94 6.44
C SER A 202 -4.63 -2.95 6.17
N ASP A 203 -5.74 -2.54 5.51
CA ASP A 203 -6.82 -3.45 5.13
C ASP A 203 -6.31 -4.59 4.22
N ILE A 204 -5.46 -4.26 3.23
CA ILE A 204 -4.90 -5.23 2.28
C ILE A 204 -3.95 -6.20 2.99
N VAL A 205 -3.04 -5.68 3.80
CA VAL A 205 -2.08 -6.52 4.54
C VAL A 205 -2.80 -7.45 5.51
N GLU A 206 -3.76 -6.93 6.28
CA GLU A 206 -4.57 -7.76 7.19
C GLU A 206 -5.30 -8.86 6.43
N TYR A 207 -5.92 -8.55 5.29
CA TYR A 207 -6.64 -9.54 4.50
C TYR A 207 -5.72 -10.65 3.98
N ASN A 208 -4.54 -10.30 3.49
CA ASN A 208 -3.57 -11.30 3.02
C ASN A 208 -3.03 -12.15 4.18
N GLU A 209 -2.77 -11.57 5.36
CA GLU A 209 -2.40 -12.35 6.55
C GLU A 209 -3.50 -13.36 6.95
N LEU A 210 -4.77 -13.01 6.76
CA LEU A 210 -5.89 -13.93 7.00
C LEU A 210 -5.96 -15.03 5.94
N PHE A 211 -5.75 -14.66 4.67
CA PHE A 211 -5.73 -15.59 3.56
C PHE A 211 -4.60 -16.62 3.70
N ASP A 212 -3.40 -16.18 4.07
CA ASP A 212 -2.22 -17.04 4.26
C ASP A 212 -2.37 -18.03 5.44
N ARG A 213 -3.32 -17.76 6.37
CA ARG A 213 -3.64 -18.67 7.47
C ARG A 213 -4.64 -19.76 7.12
N LEU A 214 -5.25 -19.73 5.94
CA LEU A 214 -6.17 -20.76 5.53
C LEU A 214 -5.46 -22.12 5.44
N GLU A 215 -6.09 -23.14 5.99
CA GLU A 215 -5.57 -24.51 6.03
C GLU A 215 -6.32 -25.37 5.01
N PHE A 216 -5.68 -25.65 3.88
CA PHE A 216 -6.24 -26.53 2.85
C PHE A 216 -6.01 -27.99 3.21
N PHE A 217 -7.03 -28.82 2.99
CA PHE A 217 -6.90 -30.26 3.16
C PHE A 217 -6.01 -30.86 2.06
N ALA A 218 -5.41 -32.02 2.33
CA ALA A 218 -4.44 -32.63 1.41
C ALA A 218 -5.04 -32.99 0.03
N ASP A 219 -6.35 -33.21 -0.05
CA ASP A 219 -7.09 -33.46 -1.29
C ASP A 219 -7.58 -32.19 -1.98
N ASN A 220 -7.40 -31.01 -1.35
CA ASN A 220 -7.91 -29.71 -1.76
C ASN A 220 -9.45 -29.62 -1.89
N GLU A 221 -10.20 -30.57 -1.34
CA GLU A 221 -11.67 -30.52 -1.35
C GLU A 221 -12.24 -29.64 -0.23
N TYR A 222 -11.49 -29.39 0.82
CA TYR A 222 -11.90 -28.61 1.99
C TYR A 222 -10.85 -27.58 2.37
N VAL A 223 -11.33 -26.47 2.95
CA VAL A 223 -10.49 -25.43 3.54
C VAL A 223 -11.03 -25.06 4.93
N HIS A 224 -10.14 -24.92 5.90
CA HIS A 224 -10.43 -24.42 7.24
C HIS A 224 -9.88 -23.02 7.42
N ASN A 225 -10.69 -22.13 8.01
CA ASN A 225 -10.27 -20.79 8.38
C ASN A 225 -10.06 -20.71 9.90
N PRO A 226 -8.82 -20.77 10.42
CA PRO A 226 -8.53 -20.68 11.85
C PRO A 226 -8.65 -19.26 12.42
N SER A 227 -8.94 -18.28 11.57
CA SER A 227 -9.06 -16.87 11.95
C SER A 227 -10.45 -16.54 12.50
N VAL A 228 -10.67 -15.28 12.92
CA VAL A 228 -11.97 -14.80 13.41
C VAL A 228 -12.77 -14.04 12.36
N LYS A 229 -12.16 -13.65 11.24
CA LYS A 229 -12.79 -12.91 10.13
C LYS A 229 -13.00 -13.85 8.94
N SER A 230 -14.04 -13.56 8.15
CA SER A 230 -14.28 -14.26 6.89
C SER A 230 -13.18 -14.01 5.86
N VAL A 231 -12.89 -15.02 5.06
CA VAL A 231 -12.03 -14.95 3.87
C VAL A 231 -12.81 -15.48 2.67
N TRP A 232 -12.67 -14.88 1.51
CA TRP A 232 -13.35 -15.29 0.28
C TRP A 232 -12.35 -15.89 -0.70
N LEU A 233 -12.74 -17.00 -1.31
CA LEU A 233 -11.94 -17.72 -2.29
C LEU A 233 -12.65 -17.70 -3.64
N SER A 234 -11.89 -17.52 -4.71
CA SER A 234 -12.36 -17.80 -6.07
C SER A 234 -11.97 -19.21 -6.46
N VAL A 235 -12.94 -20.11 -6.51
CA VAL A 235 -12.74 -21.52 -6.87
C VAL A 235 -12.97 -21.69 -8.37
N ASN A 236 -11.98 -22.25 -9.07
CA ASN A 236 -12.01 -22.48 -10.53
C ASN A 236 -12.37 -21.23 -11.36
N ASN A 237 -11.99 -20.04 -10.89
CA ASN A 237 -12.27 -18.74 -11.51
C ASN A 237 -13.78 -18.46 -11.77
N SER A 238 -14.67 -19.13 -11.08
CA SER A 238 -16.10 -19.06 -11.34
C SER A 238 -16.97 -18.93 -10.10
N THR A 239 -16.60 -19.60 -9.01
CA THR A 239 -17.41 -19.66 -7.79
C THR A 239 -16.71 -18.91 -6.67
N ILE A 240 -17.40 -17.96 -6.04
CA ILE A 240 -16.90 -17.29 -4.84
C ILE A 240 -17.42 -18.05 -3.62
N VAL A 241 -16.50 -18.49 -2.77
CA VAL A 241 -16.79 -19.21 -1.53
C VAL A 241 -16.35 -18.36 -0.35
N GLU A 242 -17.28 -18.06 0.54
CA GLU A 242 -16.97 -17.44 1.83
C GLU A 242 -16.58 -18.54 2.83
N VAL A 243 -15.44 -18.38 3.49
CA VAL A 243 -14.98 -19.23 4.59
C VAL A 243 -14.98 -18.39 5.85
N LYS A 244 -16.03 -18.53 6.66
CA LYS A 244 -16.16 -17.75 7.89
C LYS A 244 -15.14 -18.17 8.93
N GLY A 245 -14.87 -17.25 9.88
CA GLY A 245 -13.95 -17.54 10.97
C GLY A 245 -14.33 -18.78 11.76
N GLY A 246 -13.40 -19.72 11.94
CA GLY A 246 -13.58 -21.01 12.61
C GLY A 246 -14.32 -22.08 11.80
N GLU A 247 -14.73 -21.80 10.55
CA GLU A 247 -15.45 -22.78 9.72
C GLU A 247 -14.50 -23.60 8.84
N THR A 248 -14.94 -24.82 8.51
CA THR A 248 -14.40 -25.68 7.47
C THR A 248 -15.45 -25.79 6.36
N VAL A 249 -15.09 -25.47 5.14
CA VAL A 249 -16.00 -25.41 3.99
C VAL A 249 -15.49 -26.33 2.88
N LYS A 250 -16.42 -26.98 2.17
CA LYS A 250 -16.10 -27.74 0.95
C LYS A 250 -15.94 -26.75 -0.23
N LEU A 251 -14.87 -26.91 -1.04
CA LEU A 251 -14.55 -26.09 -2.20
C LEU A 251 -15.22 -26.61 -3.48
#